data_fe91e7ee78c02cf52752ded3fe2d4fa8
#
_entry.id   fe91e7ee78c02cf52752ded3fe2d4fa8
#
_cell.length_a   1.000
_cell.length_b   1.000
_cell.length_c   1.000
_cell.angle_alpha   90.00
_cell.angle_beta   90.00
_cell.angle_gamma   90.00
#
_symmetry.space_group_name_H-M   'P 1'
#
loop_
_entity.id
_entity.type
_entity.pdbx_description
1 polymer ?
#
loop_
_entity_poly.entity_id
_entity_poly.type
_entity_poly.pdbx_seq_one_letter_code
_entity_poly.pdbx_strand_id
1 'polypeptide(L)'
;SCGKKISVRQVANPGWYLRQHAANTQTLEAFREGGWDYMVMQEQSKAPTREKEWVKKNVFHPAAQLDSLRRLYAPKGKSVCYMTWGRNNDTYEGMQQQLTENYLEMADVLDAYCAPVGEAWRRVRRECPSLQLYNSDGSHPSPAGSYLAACVFYAIFFGEPFSSDYYAGLPSETALYLQRIAQEVVLANLVLWNRNQSKQPAGVTASFYPDPKFDRETPTLSKPYGSGLASVDEIKDYLQQLVVRSPGLAYMENIGVTKQGRTIPVLYLGTPDKKKVRVWIQAALHGNEPAGAEAVCMLVRYLLCEKEGRELLNHIAVALVPIANVDGYAIQQRRSADGYDLNRDQSKLEDAVTLLLKQSYQQWNPDVALDIHEYTPLRREFNLLRGVPTANA
;
A
#
# COMPACT_ATOMS: atom_id res chain seq x y z
N SER A 1 -15.50 -8.95 33.01
CA SER A 1 -14.71 -9.43 31.86
C SER A 1 -15.66 -9.70 30.69
N CYS A 2 -15.41 -9.04 29.54
CA CYS A 2 -16.25 -9.21 28.34
C CYS A 2 -16.04 -10.58 27.66
N GLY A 3 -15.49 -11.59 28.35
CA GLY A 3 -15.29 -12.95 27.81
C GLY A 3 -14.21 -13.10 26.72
N LYS A 4 -13.57 -12.02 26.29
CA LYS A 4 -12.50 -12.06 25.28
C LYS A 4 -11.14 -12.29 25.94
N LYS A 5 -10.33 -13.16 25.36
CA LYS A 5 -8.94 -13.37 25.77
C LYS A 5 -8.02 -12.61 24.80
N ILE A 6 -7.09 -11.83 25.35
CA ILE A 6 -6.12 -11.06 24.58
C ILE A 6 -4.72 -11.49 25.03
N SER A 7 -3.86 -11.85 24.09
CA SER A 7 -2.42 -12.05 24.31
C SER A 7 -1.68 -10.84 23.75
N VAL A 8 -0.76 -10.28 24.52
CA VAL A 8 -0.04 -9.06 24.13
C VAL A 8 1.47 -9.31 24.17
N ARG A 9 2.13 -8.99 23.05
CA ARG A 9 3.58 -8.85 22.97
C ARG A 9 3.89 -7.36 22.84
N GLN A 10 4.69 -6.82 23.73
CA GLN A 10 5.05 -5.41 23.72
C GLN A 10 6.56 -5.26 23.44
N VAL A 11 6.87 -4.39 22.46
CA VAL A 11 8.21 -3.83 22.27
C VAL A 11 8.05 -2.31 22.31
N ALA A 12 8.44 -1.71 23.42
CA ALA A 12 8.29 -0.27 23.67
C ALA A 12 9.51 0.25 24.43
N ASN A 13 10.06 1.36 23.94
CA ASN A 13 11.14 2.08 24.61
C ASN A 13 10.75 3.56 24.72
N PRO A 14 10.99 4.19 25.87
CA PRO A 14 10.61 5.59 26.08
C PRO A 14 11.19 6.52 25.02
N GLY A 15 10.33 7.37 24.42
CA GLY A 15 10.74 8.38 23.45
C GLY A 15 11.11 7.88 22.06
N TRP A 16 10.95 6.58 21.78
CA TRP A 16 11.26 6.03 20.47
C TRP A 16 10.26 6.46 19.41
N TYR A 17 10.78 6.57 18.19
CA TYR A 17 10.06 6.77 16.94
C TYR A 17 9.84 5.43 16.24
N LEU A 18 8.85 5.33 15.39
CA LEU A 18 8.60 4.12 14.57
C LEU A 18 9.83 3.71 13.75
N ARG A 19 10.64 4.66 13.28
CA ARG A 19 11.89 4.38 12.57
C ARG A 19 12.91 3.57 13.40
N GLN A 20 12.92 3.75 14.72
CA GLN A 20 13.81 2.98 15.61
C GLN A 20 13.26 1.56 15.79
N HIS A 21 11.95 1.40 15.87
CA HIS A 21 11.30 0.09 15.88
C HIS A 21 11.53 -0.67 14.56
N ALA A 22 11.45 -0.01 13.42
CA ALA A 22 11.70 -0.63 12.11
C ALA A 22 13.13 -1.18 11.96
N ALA A 23 14.10 -0.66 12.71
CA ALA A 23 15.49 -1.11 12.72
C ALA A 23 15.86 -1.98 13.94
N ASN A 24 14.92 -2.25 14.85
CA ASN A 24 15.20 -2.91 16.11
C ASN A 24 15.04 -4.44 16.02
N THR A 25 16.03 -5.19 16.49
CA THR A 25 16.04 -6.66 16.45
C THR A 25 14.87 -7.27 17.21
N GLN A 26 14.54 -6.79 18.42
CA GLN A 26 13.42 -7.32 19.20
C GLN A 26 12.07 -7.10 18.51
N THR A 27 11.91 -5.96 17.82
CA THR A 27 10.72 -5.70 16.99
C THR A 27 10.64 -6.70 15.84
N LEU A 28 11.75 -6.94 15.14
CA LEU A 28 11.80 -7.89 14.04
C LEU A 28 11.54 -9.33 14.51
N GLU A 29 12.06 -9.71 15.68
CA GLU A 29 11.80 -11.01 16.31
C GLU A 29 10.32 -11.17 16.67
N ALA A 30 9.69 -10.15 17.25
CA ALA A 30 8.25 -10.17 17.54
C ALA A 30 7.40 -10.36 16.28
N PHE A 31 7.77 -9.77 15.14
CA PHE A 31 7.10 -10.04 13.87
C PHE A 31 7.27 -11.50 13.42
N ARG A 32 8.48 -12.06 13.56
CA ARG A 32 8.79 -13.45 13.15
C ARG A 32 8.03 -14.50 13.95
N GLU A 33 7.61 -14.19 15.18
CA GLU A 33 6.73 -15.06 15.96
C GLU A 33 5.42 -15.34 15.19
N GLY A 34 4.95 -14.37 14.38
CA GLY A 34 3.79 -14.51 13.51
C GLY A 34 2.46 -14.68 14.24
N GLY A 35 1.39 -14.91 13.49
CA GLY A 35 0.07 -15.24 14.05
C GLY A 35 -0.64 -14.09 14.78
N TRP A 36 -0.19 -12.86 14.63
CA TRP A 36 -0.79 -11.69 15.25
C TRP A 36 -2.09 -11.28 14.55
N ASP A 37 -3.16 -11.08 15.33
CA ASP A 37 -4.41 -10.51 14.83
C ASP A 37 -4.28 -9.00 14.59
N TYR A 38 -3.54 -8.32 15.47
CA TYR A 38 -3.34 -6.87 15.41
C TYR A 38 -1.89 -6.49 15.68
N MET A 39 -1.39 -5.54 14.91
CA MET A 39 -0.15 -4.82 15.17
C MET A 39 -0.47 -3.37 15.49
N VAL A 40 -0.22 -2.92 16.71
CA VAL A 40 -0.46 -1.55 17.15
C VAL A 40 0.80 -0.73 17.00
N MET A 41 0.72 0.39 16.29
CA MET A 41 1.81 1.35 16.09
C MET A 41 1.52 2.66 16.79
N GLN A 42 2.39 3.04 17.72
CA GLN A 42 2.37 4.35 18.37
C GLN A 42 3.66 5.10 18.02
N GLU A 43 3.53 6.25 17.41
CA GLU A 43 4.64 7.15 17.14
C GLU A 43 4.98 8.00 18.39
N GLN A 44 6.20 8.55 18.43
CA GLN A 44 6.58 9.54 19.42
C GLN A 44 5.58 10.71 19.41
N SER A 45 5.07 11.08 20.55
CA SER A 45 3.86 11.89 20.72
C SER A 45 3.84 13.27 20.02
N LYS A 46 5.01 13.87 19.75
CA LYS A 46 5.13 15.16 19.02
C LYS A 46 5.53 14.98 17.54
N ALA A 47 5.94 13.78 17.12
CA ALA A 47 6.41 13.58 15.76
C ALA A 47 5.30 13.82 14.71
N PRO A 48 4.06 13.35 14.90
CA PRO A 48 2.99 13.58 13.94
C PRO A 48 2.49 15.04 13.88
N THR A 49 2.95 15.93 14.75
CA THR A 49 2.56 17.36 14.72
C THR A 49 3.61 18.26 14.08
N ARG A 50 4.60 17.66 13.43
CA ARG A 50 5.60 18.41 12.68
C ARG A 50 5.08 18.77 11.29
N GLU A 51 5.90 19.50 10.56
CA GLU A 51 5.66 19.90 9.17
C GLU A 51 5.37 18.66 8.29
N LYS A 52 4.44 18.77 7.35
CA LYS A 52 3.82 17.65 6.62
C LYS A 52 4.84 16.76 5.88
N GLU A 53 5.79 17.36 5.19
CA GLU A 53 6.82 16.61 4.45
C GLU A 53 7.75 15.85 5.40
N TRP A 54 8.05 16.43 6.56
CA TRP A 54 8.80 15.74 7.60
C TRP A 54 8.02 14.53 8.16
N VAL A 55 6.71 14.69 8.39
CA VAL A 55 5.82 13.62 8.87
C VAL A 55 5.76 12.48 7.88
N LYS A 56 5.55 12.75 6.59
CA LYS A 56 5.54 11.72 5.55
C LYS A 56 6.85 10.92 5.54
N LYS A 57 7.98 11.60 5.59
CA LYS A 57 9.30 10.96 5.55
C LYS A 57 9.64 10.17 6.82
N ASN A 58 9.32 10.72 7.99
CA ASN A 58 9.84 10.23 9.27
C ASN A 58 8.82 9.46 10.12
N VAL A 59 7.52 9.52 9.75
CA VAL A 59 6.43 8.82 10.42
C VAL A 59 5.78 7.81 9.48
N PHE A 60 5.25 8.25 8.32
CA PHE A 60 4.52 7.35 7.42
C PHE A 60 5.40 6.30 6.78
N HIS A 61 6.58 6.67 6.35
CA HIS A 61 7.51 5.72 5.75
C HIS A 61 7.95 4.59 6.71
N PRO A 62 8.42 4.87 7.95
CA PRO A 62 8.66 3.81 8.92
C PRO A 62 7.42 2.98 9.28
N ALA A 63 6.24 3.61 9.37
CA ALA A 63 4.99 2.89 9.60
C ALA A 63 4.69 1.90 8.47
N ALA A 64 4.91 2.30 7.20
CA ALA A 64 4.76 1.42 6.04
C ALA A 64 5.76 0.25 6.04
N GLN A 65 6.98 0.47 6.50
CA GLN A 65 7.97 -0.61 6.69
C GLN A 65 7.48 -1.64 7.71
N LEU A 66 6.96 -1.18 8.85
CA LEU A 66 6.41 -2.06 9.88
C LEU A 66 5.15 -2.80 9.39
N ASP A 67 4.26 -2.12 8.65
CA ASP A 67 3.08 -2.76 8.06
C ASP A 67 3.47 -3.83 7.03
N SER A 68 4.52 -3.60 6.25
CA SER A 68 5.05 -4.60 5.31
C SER A 68 5.54 -5.86 6.05
N LEU A 69 6.21 -5.71 7.21
CA LEU A 69 6.58 -6.84 8.05
C LEU A 69 5.36 -7.56 8.63
N ARG A 70 4.34 -6.82 9.08
CA ARG A 70 3.08 -7.42 9.51
C ARG A 70 2.44 -8.23 8.38
N ARG A 71 2.35 -7.68 7.14
CA ARG A 71 1.80 -8.40 5.98
C ARG A 71 2.58 -9.68 5.68
N LEU A 72 3.90 -9.66 5.86
CA LEU A 72 4.76 -10.83 5.62
C LEU A 72 4.56 -11.94 6.68
N TYR A 73 4.57 -11.58 7.96
CA TYR A 73 4.58 -12.56 9.06
C TYR A 73 3.21 -12.83 9.69
N ALA A 74 2.25 -11.92 9.52
CA ALA A 74 0.87 -12.05 9.99
C ALA A 74 -0.11 -11.54 8.90
N PRO A 75 -0.22 -12.20 7.74
CA PRO A 75 -0.98 -11.70 6.58
C PRO A 75 -2.47 -11.50 6.86
N LYS A 76 -3.05 -12.27 7.79
CA LYS A 76 -4.45 -12.13 8.22
C LYS A 76 -4.63 -11.03 9.28
N GLY A 77 -3.56 -10.57 9.89
CA GLY A 77 -3.60 -9.54 10.91
C GLY A 77 -3.86 -8.15 10.32
N LYS A 78 -4.17 -7.19 11.15
CA LYS A 78 -4.45 -5.80 10.78
C LYS A 78 -3.52 -4.85 11.53
N SER A 79 -2.99 -3.85 10.83
CA SER A 79 -2.28 -2.76 11.48
C SER A 79 -3.26 -1.78 12.12
N VAL A 80 -2.89 -1.20 13.24
CA VAL A 80 -3.68 -0.25 14.00
C VAL A 80 -2.81 0.94 14.37
N CYS A 81 -3.17 2.11 13.89
CA CYS A 81 -2.52 3.37 14.23
C CYS A 81 -3.09 3.87 15.56
N TYR A 82 -2.24 3.99 16.57
CA TYR A 82 -2.61 4.52 17.87
C TYR A 82 -2.58 6.04 17.85
N MET A 83 -3.70 6.69 17.54
CA MET A 83 -3.82 8.15 17.64
C MET A 83 -3.69 8.59 19.09
N THR A 84 -2.57 9.23 19.40
CA THR A 84 -2.29 9.80 20.71
C THR A 84 -3.05 11.14 20.91
N TRP A 85 -2.82 11.82 22.02
CA TRP A 85 -3.52 13.04 22.43
C TRP A 85 -2.60 14.23 22.56
N GLY A 86 -3.18 15.43 22.44
CA GLY A 86 -2.49 16.71 22.63
C GLY A 86 -1.99 16.90 24.07
N ARG A 87 -1.03 17.78 24.27
CA ARG A 87 -0.50 18.16 25.58
C ARG A 87 -1.51 19.00 26.37
N ASN A 88 -1.49 18.88 27.68
CA ASN A 88 -2.38 19.66 28.57
C ASN A 88 -1.88 21.10 28.73
N ASN A 89 -2.02 21.89 27.68
CA ASN A 89 -1.66 23.31 27.63
C ASN A 89 -2.53 24.05 26.60
N ASP A 90 -2.29 25.34 26.43
CA ASP A 90 -3.06 26.23 25.55
C ASP A 90 -3.01 25.86 24.07
N THR A 91 -2.06 25.02 23.65
CA THR A 91 -1.94 24.55 22.25
C THR A 91 -2.70 23.24 21.99
N TYR A 92 -3.43 22.72 22.97
CA TYR A 92 -4.07 21.39 22.92
C TYR A 92 -4.91 21.18 21.65
N GLU A 93 -5.84 22.08 21.35
CA GLU A 93 -6.77 21.90 20.23
C GLU A 93 -6.05 21.86 18.87
N GLY A 94 -5.09 22.75 18.65
CA GLY A 94 -4.28 22.75 17.42
C GLY A 94 -3.41 21.51 17.30
N MET A 95 -2.79 21.08 18.41
CA MET A 95 -2.01 19.84 18.43
C MET A 95 -2.88 18.62 18.19
N GLN A 96 -4.06 18.54 18.81
CA GLN A 96 -4.97 17.41 18.62
C GLN A 96 -5.50 17.34 17.20
N GLN A 97 -5.79 18.48 16.58
CA GLN A 97 -6.22 18.52 15.19
C GLN A 97 -5.14 17.96 14.25
N GLN A 98 -3.89 18.38 14.39
CA GLN A 98 -2.77 17.87 13.60
C GLN A 98 -2.56 16.37 13.81
N LEU A 99 -2.67 15.89 15.06
CA LEU A 99 -2.60 14.45 15.36
C LEU A 99 -3.70 13.71 14.61
N THR A 100 -4.94 14.18 14.70
CA THR A 100 -6.09 13.54 14.05
C THR A 100 -5.91 13.46 12.55
N GLU A 101 -5.57 14.56 11.89
CA GLU A 101 -5.34 14.62 10.44
C GLU A 101 -4.23 13.66 9.99
N ASN A 102 -3.08 13.68 10.66
CA ASN A 102 -1.94 12.87 10.25
C ASN A 102 -2.12 11.37 10.57
N TYR A 103 -2.77 11.03 11.68
CA TYR A 103 -3.06 9.62 11.99
C TYR A 103 -4.14 9.03 11.07
N LEU A 104 -5.13 9.81 10.65
CA LEU A 104 -6.13 9.38 9.67
C LEU A 104 -5.50 9.19 8.29
N GLU A 105 -4.67 10.15 7.83
CA GLU A 105 -3.95 10.02 6.55
C GLU A 105 -3.02 8.80 6.58
N MET A 106 -2.27 8.58 7.67
CA MET A 106 -1.42 7.39 7.82
C MET A 106 -2.23 6.10 7.80
N ALA A 107 -3.36 6.05 8.49
CA ALA A 107 -4.22 4.87 8.52
C ALA A 107 -4.84 4.57 7.15
N ASP A 108 -5.19 5.60 6.38
CA ASP A 108 -5.71 5.45 5.02
C ASP A 108 -4.64 4.91 4.07
N VAL A 109 -3.45 5.51 4.06
CA VAL A 109 -2.30 5.07 3.23
C VAL A 109 -1.92 3.61 3.51
N LEU A 110 -2.00 3.16 4.76
CA LEU A 110 -1.62 1.80 5.16
C LEU A 110 -2.78 0.79 5.07
N ASP A 111 -3.99 1.23 4.77
CA ASP A 111 -5.20 0.43 4.99
C ASP A 111 -5.25 -0.13 6.42
N ALA A 112 -4.83 0.68 7.40
CA ALA A 112 -4.79 0.33 8.82
C ALA A 112 -6.03 0.86 9.55
N TYR A 113 -6.40 0.25 10.67
CA TYR A 113 -7.37 0.87 11.58
C TYR A 113 -6.72 2.07 12.27
N CYS A 114 -7.53 3.07 12.63
CA CYS A 114 -7.12 4.16 13.51
C CYS A 114 -7.82 4.02 14.85
N ALA A 115 -7.08 3.82 15.94
CA ALA A 115 -7.61 3.85 17.28
C ALA A 115 -7.67 5.31 17.78
N PRO A 116 -8.86 5.97 17.81
CA PRO A 116 -8.98 7.41 17.99
C PRO A 116 -8.94 7.83 19.46
N VAL A 117 -7.91 7.40 20.18
CA VAL A 117 -7.78 7.70 21.62
C VAL A 117 -7.74 9.20 21.86
N GLY A 118 -7.02 9.95 21.00
CA GLY A 118 -6.94 11.41 21.10
C GLY A 118 -8.29 12.11 20.93
N GLU A 119 -9.17 11.60 20.07
CA GLU A 119 -10.52 12.16 19.91
C GLU A 119 -11.44 11.81 21.09
N ALA A 120 -11.32 10.60 21.63
CA ALA A 120 -12.03 10.26 22.89
C ALA A 120 -11.54 11.15 24.05
N TRP A 121 -10.24 11.39 24.12
CA TRP A 121 -9.63 12.31 25.06
C TRP A 121 -10.14 13.74 24.92
N ARG A 122 -10.18 14.26 23.70
CA ARG A 122 -10.72 15.58 23.35
C ARG A 122 -12.18 15.72 23.80
N ARG A 123 -12.97 14.69 23.59
CA ARG A 123 -14.38 14.67 24.00
C ARG A 123 -14.54 14.72 25.51
N VAL A 124 -13.82 13.88 26.25
CA VAL A 124 -13.86 13.92 27.73
C VAL A 124 -13.42 15.29 28.26
N ARG A 125 -12.37 15.87 27.72
CA ARG A 125 -11.92 17.22 28.11
C ARG A 125 -12.99 18.30 27.91
N ARG A 126 -13.84 18.17 26.92
CA ARG A 126 -14.95 19.11 26.65
C ARG A 126 -16.17 18.85 27.54
N GLU A 127 -16.55 17.59 27.72
CA GLU A 127 -17.75 17.21 28.43
C GLU A 127 -17.54 17.17 29.96
N CYS A 128 -16.36 16.77 30.40
CA CYS A 128 -16.02 16.64 31.83
C CYS A 128 -14.60 17.18 32.13
N PRO A 129 -14.39 18.51 32.05
CA PRO A 129 -13.05 19.13 32.19
C PRO A 129 -12.41 18.90 33.58
N SER A 130 -13.19 18.57 34.58
CA SER A 130 -12.69 18.23 35.93
C SER A 130 -12.05 16.83 36.02
N LEU A 131 -12.35 15.94 35.06
CA LEU A 131 -11.79 14.58 35.04
C LEU A 131 -10.33 14.61 34.60
N GLN A 132 -9.44 14.25 35.51
CA GLN A 132 -7.99 14.27 35.24
C GLN A 132 -7.56 13.08 34.36
N LEU A 133 -7.34 13.33 33.09
CA LEU A 133 -6.83 12.33 32.14
C LEU A 133 -5.29 12.25 32.09
N TYR A 134 -4.60 13.26 32.59
CA TYR A 134 -3.15 13.35 32.60
C TYR A 134 -2.55 13.15 33.98
N ASN A 135 -1.33 12.66 34.02
CA ASN A 135 -0.46 12.81 35.18
C ASN A 135 -0.04 14.29 35.36
N SER A 136 0.64 14.58 36.45
CA SER A 136 1.13 15.94 36.80
C SER A 136 2.02 16.59 35.74
N ASP A 137 2.63 15.79 34.82
CA ASP A 137 3.46 16.29 33.74
C ASP A 137 2.68 16.85 32.54
N GLY A 138 1.36 16.76 32.54
CA GLY A 138 0.48 17.21 31.46
C GLY A 138 0.66 16.48 30.14
N SER A 139 1.27 15.31 30.16
CA SER A 139 1.67 14.54 29.00
C SER A 139 1.25 13.07 29.06
N HIS A 140 1.70 12.37 30.07
CA HIS A 140 1.42 10.96 30.25
C HIS A 140 0.02 10.73 30.82
N PRO A 141 -0.60 9.57 30.53
CA PRO A 141 -1.96 9.31 30.97
C PRO A 141 -2.02 9.04 32.47
N SER A 142 -3.06 9.57 33.12
CA SER A 142 -3.50 9.11 34.43
C SER A 142 -4.10 7.69 34.34
N PRO A 143 -4.49 7.07 35.46
CA PRO A 143 -5.26 5.85 35.42
C PRO A 143 -6.58 5.96 34.63
N ALA A 144 -7.29 7.10 34.72
CA ALA A 144 -8.49 7.35 33.94
C ALA A 144 -8.19 7.49 32.43
N GLY A 145 -7.10 8.18 32.05
CA GLY A 145 -6.64 8.30 30.68
C GLY A 145 -6.23 6.95 30.09
N SER A 146 -5.53 6.13 30.86
CA SER A 146 -5.14 4.77 30.46
C SER A 146 -6.36 3.87 30.27
N TYR A 147 -7.35 3.98 31.16
CA TYR A 147 -8.60 3.24 31.06
C TYR A 147 -9.40 3.62 29.82
N LEU A 148 -9.52 4.92 29.54
CA LEU A 148 -10.16 5.42 28.31
C LEU A 148 -9.48 4.85 27.06
N ALA A 149 -8.14 4.85 27.00
CA ALA A 149 -7.39 4.27 25.89
C ALA A 149 -7.71 2.78 25.72
N ALA A 150 -7.74 2.01 26.80
CA ALA A 150 -8.09 0.59 26.77
C ALA A 150 -9.51 0.36 26.23
N CYS A 151 -10.48 1.18 26.63
CA CYS A 151 -11.86 1.13 26.14
C CYS A 151 -11.94 1.43 24.62
N VAL A 152 -11.18 2.41 24.13
CA VAL A 152 -11.08 2.73 22.71
C VAL A 152 -10.49 1.56 21.92
N PHE A 153 -9.41 0.96 22.41
CA PHE A 153 -8.83 -0.22 21.77
C PHE A 153 -9.79 -1.40 21.75
N TYR A 154 -10.52 -1.64 22.84
CA TYR A 154 -11.55 -2.67 22.85
C TYR A 154 -12.56 -2.45 21.72
N ALA A 155 -13.11 -1.24 21.63
CA ALA A 155 -14.09 -0.90 20.61
C ALA A 155 -13.52 -1.04 19.18
N ILE A 156 -12.25 -0.65 18.96
CA ILE A 156 -11.58 -0.81 17.65
C ILE A 156 -11.33 -2.27 17.32
N PHE A 157 -10.88 -3.09 18.27
CA PHE A 157 -10.57 -4.49 17.97
C PHE A 157 -11.83 -5.30 17.70
N PHE A 158 -12.87 -5.13 18.49
CA PHE A 158 -14.06 -5.96 18.38
C PHE A 158 -15.21 -5.35 17.58
N GLY A 159 -15.30 -4.01 17.47
CA GLY A 159 -16.31 -3.31 16.67
C GLY A 159 -17.74 -3.50 17.16
N GLU A 160 -17.92 -3.84 18.40
CA GLU A 160 -19.21 -4.12 19.03
C GLU A 160 -19.35 -3.36 20.34
N PRO A 161 -20.57 -3.05 20.78
CA PRO A 161 -20.82 -2.50 22.10
C PRO A 161 -20.31 -3.43 23.20
N PHE A 162 -19.84 -2.84 24.27
CA PHE A 162 -19.36 -3.59 25.41
C PHE A 162 -19.78 -2.93 26.74
N SER A 163 -19.85 -3.73 27.79
CA SER A 163 -19.97 -3.28 29.17
C SER A 163 -19.03 -4.13 30.02
N SER A 164 -18.33 -3.51 30.92
CA SER A 164 -17.38 -4.18 31.81
C SER A 164 -17.56 -3.67 33.23
N ASP A 165 -17.53 -4.60 34.17
CA ASP A 165 -17.47 -4.37 35.61
C ASP A 165 -16.03 -4.27 36.15
N TYR A 166 -15.04 -4.38 35.27
CA TYR A 166 -13.64 -4.11 35.59
C TYR A 166 -13.34 -2.63 35.41
N TYR A 167 -13.16 -1.92 36.49
CA TYR A 167 -13.00 -0.46 36.50
C TYR A 167 -11.57 0.02 36.70
N ALA A 168 -10.61 -0.87 36.79
CA ALA A 168 -9.18 -0.57 36.99
C ALA A 168 -8.89 0.33 38.20
N GLY A 169 -9.66 0.18 39.28
CA GLY A 169 -9.53 1.00 40.47
C GLY A 169 -10.20 2.38 40.42
N LEU A 170 -10.86 2.72 39.31
CA LEU A 170 -11.63 3.94 39.18
C LEU A 170 -13.01 3.82 39.89
N PRO A 171 -13.62 4.94 40.28
CA PRO A 171 -15.04 4.94 40.64
C PRO A 171 -15.90 4.39 39.52
N SER A 172 -16.91 3.58 39.84
CA SER A 172 -17.77 2.91 38.85
C SER A 172 -18.42 3.91 37.86
N GLU A 173 -18.92 5.02 38.38
CA GLU A 173 -19.50 6.07 37.54
C GLU A 173 -18.51 6.64 36.50
N THR A 174 -17.29 6.91 36.95
CA THR A 174 -16.20 7.37 36.03
C THR A 174 -15.88 6.32 34.99
N ALA A 175 -15.74 5.06 35.38
CA ALA A 175 -15.40 4.00 34.45
C ALA A 175 -16.52 3.77 33.43
N LEU A 176 -17.78 3.74 33.84
CA LEU A 176 -18.91 3.61 32.93
C LEU A 176 -19.06 4.80 31.98
N TYR A 177 -18.78 6.02 32.46
CA TYR A 177 -18.74 7.21 31.63
C TYR A 177 -17.66 7.05 30.52
N LEU A 178 -16.45 6.64 30.90
CA LEU A 178 -15.34 6.46 29.94
C LEU A 178 -15.61 5.32 28.93
N GLN A 179 -16.25 4.22 29.36
CA GLN A 179 -16.70 3.16 28.45
C GLN A 179 -17.70 3.70 27.43
N ARG A 180 -18.67 4.50 27.84
CA ARG A 180 -19.66 5.13 26.97
C ARG A 180 -18.99 6.06 25.96
N ILE A 181 -18.11 6.96 26.42
CA ILE A 181 -17.38 7.88 25.52
C ILE A 181 -16.57 7.10 24.44
N ALA A 182 -15.84 6.07 24.85
CA ALA A 182 -15.06 5.26 23.93
C ALA A 182 -15.96 4.61 22.86
N GLN A 183 -17.09 4.04 23.27
CA GLN A 183 -18.04 3.42 22.35
C GLN A 183 -18.66 4.44 21.39
N GLU A 184 -19.13 5.57 21.90
CA GLU A 184 -19.73 6.60 21.07
C GLU A 184 -18.75 7.20 20.05
N VAL A 185 -17.47 7.41 20.45
CA VAL A 185 -16.45 7.92 19.53
C VAL A 185 -16.11 6.88 18.45
N VAL A 186 -15.97 5.62 18.83
CA VAL A 186 -15.52 4.58 17.90
C VAL A 186 -16.67 4.04 17.05
N LEU A 187 -17.74 3.57 17.71
CA LEU A 187 -18.81 2.79 17.04
C LEU A 187 -19.74 3.66 16.20
N ALA A 188 -19.91 4.94 16.57
CA ALA A 188 -20.73 5.86 15.77
C ALA A 188 -20.16 6.12 14.37
N ASN A 189 -18.87 5.94 14.18
CA ASN A 189 -18.24 6.22 12.90
C ASN A 189 -17.03 5.30 12.58
N LEU A 190 -17.28 3.99 12.50
CA LEU A 190 -16.26 2.99 12.17
C LEU A 190 -15.59 3.25 10.81
N VAL A 191 -16.33 3.86 9.88
CA VAL A 191 -15.80 4.27 8.55
C VAL A 191 -14.66 5.26 8.69
N LEU A 192 -14.83 6.28 9.52
CA LEU A 192 -13.82 7.31 9.76
C LEU A 192 -12.52 6.72 10.33
N TRP A 193 -12.66 5.71 11.18
CA TRP A 193 -11.52 5.03 11.80
C TRP A 193 -10.94 3.90 10.95
N ASN A 194 -11.32 3.88 9.66
CA ASN A 194 -10.88 2.88 8.68
C ASN A 194 -11.21 1.43 9.08
N ARG A 195 -12.15 1.24 10.02
CA ARG A 195 -12.62 -0.05 10.50
C ARG A 195 -13.86 -0.51 9.74
N ASN A 196 -13.83 -0.39 8.43
CA ASN A 196 -14.89 -0.96 7.60
C ASN A 196 -14.71 -2.47 7.49
N GLN A 197 -15.77 -3.21 7.74
CA GLN A 197 -15.84 -4.62 7.34
C GLN A 197 -15.90 -4.79 5.82
N SER A 198 -15.95 -3.68 5.07
CA SER A 198 -15.99 -3.67 3.61
C SER A 198 -15.52 -2.32 3.05
N LYS A 199 -14.21 -2.08 3.03
CA LYS A 199 -13.62 -1.27 1.96
C LYS A 199 -13.34 -2.15 0.73
N GLN A 200 -14.10 -3.22 0.55
CA GLN A 200 -14.34 -3.69 -0.80
C GLN A 200 -15.47 -2.79 -1.33
N PRO A 201 -15.29 -2.13 -2.48
CA PRO A 201 -16.42 -1.54 -3.20
C PRO A 201 -17.52 -2.59 -3.23
N ALA A 202 -18.76 -2.20 -2.95
CA ALA A 202 -19.88 -3.14 -2.99
C ALA A 202 -19.84 -3.88 -4.34
N GLY A 203 -19.59 -5.19 -4.31
CA GLY A 203 -19.40 -6.01 -5.51
C GLY A 203 -17.98 -6.47 -5.83
N VAL A 204 -16.94 -5.99 -5.12
CA VAL A 204 -15.57 -6.53 -5.28
C VAL A 204 -15.32 -7.53 -4.16
N THR A 205 -15.68 -8.77 -4.40
CA THR A 205 -15.41 -9.89 -3.47
C THR A 205 -13.99 -10.41 -3.68
N ALA A 206 -13.46 -11.18 -2.71
CA ALA A 206 -12.17 -11.89 -2.86
C ALA A 206 -12.10 -12.77 -4.12
N SER A 207 -13.26 -13.13 -4.72
CA SER A 207 -13.34 -13.80 -6.01
C SER A 207 -12.90 -12.93 -7.21
N PHE A 208 -12.87 -11.60 -7.07
CA PHE A 208 -12.31 -10.69 -8.09
C PHE A 208 -10.77 -10.58 -8.04
N TYR A 209 -10.16 -10.96 -6.92
CA TYR A 209 -8.72 -11.08 -6.77
C TYR A 209 -8.42 -12.52 -6.32
N PRO A 210 -8.72 -13.53 -7.16
CA PRO A 210 -8.23 -14.87 -6.87
C PRO A 210 -6.72 -14.75 -6.73
N ASP A 211 -6.16 -15.42 -5.74
CA ASP A 211 -4.72 -15.63 -5.67
C ASP A 211 -4.32 -16.35 -6.96
N PRO A 212 -3.81 -15.64 -7.97
CA PRO A 212 -3.60 -16.28 -9.25
C PRO A 212 -2.50 -17.30 -9.02
N LYS A 213 -2.80 -18.56 -9.21
CA LYS A 213 -1.79 -19.59 -9.38
C LYS A 213 -1.11 -19.32 -10.71
N PHE A 214 -0.22 -18.31 -10.71
CA PHE A 214 0.57 -18.00 -11.88
C PHE A 214 1.43 -19.23 -12.19
N ASP A 215 1.23 -19.78 -13.36
CA ASP A 215 2.25 -20.57 -13.99
C ASP A 215 3.44 -19.63 -14.20
N ARG A 216 4.56 -19.91 -13.51
CA ARG A 216 5.72 -19.03 -13.43
C ARG A 216 6.61 -19.11 -14.68
N GLU A 217 6.11 -19.62 -15.79
CA GLU A 217 6.84 -19.66 -17.04
C GLU A 217 6.84 -18.29 -17.70
N THR A 218 7.95 -17.59 -17.56
CA THR A 218 8.31 -16.40 -18.37
C THR A 218 9.59 -16.69 -19.15
N PRO A 219 9.94 -15.86 -20.14
CA PRO A 219 11.17 -16.07 -20.90
C PRO A 219 12.42 -16.19 -20.05
N THR A 220 12.58 -15.37 -19.01
CA THR A 220 13.73 -15.46 -18.09
C THR A 220 13.65 -16.69 -17.19
N LEU A 221 12.48 -16.99 -16.61
CA LEU A 221 12.32 -18.12 -15.69
C LEU A 221 12.44 -19.48 -16.39
N SER A 222 12.19 -19.53 -17.70
CA SER A 222 12.36 -20.72 -18.53
C SER A 222 13.82 -21.01 -18.89
N LYS A 223 14.72 -20.08 -18.61
CA LYS A 223 16.15 -20.24 -18.85
C LYS A 223 16.84 -21.01 -17.72
N PRO A 224 17.95 -21.72 -17.98
CA PRO A 224 18.79 -22.26 -16.94
C PRO A 224 19.24 -21.17 -15.96
N TYR A 225 19.32 -21.51 -14.67
CA TYR A 225 19.79 -20.59 -13.65
C TYR A 225 21.19 -20.01 -14.04
N GLY A 226 21.33 -18.69 -13.98
CA GLY A 226 22.58 -17.99 -14.34
C GLY A 226 22.71 -17.61 -15.82
N SER A 227 21.73 -17.95 -16.68
CA SER A 227 21.74 -17.58 -18.10
C SER A 227 21.40 -16.10 -18.39
N GLY A 228 21.17 -15.31 -17.36
CA GLY A 228 20.81 -13.90 -17.49
C GLY A 228 19.33 -13.67 -17.82
N LEU A 229 18.98 -12.41 -18.00
CA LEU A 229 17.62 -11.96 -18.33
C LEU A 229 17.26 -12.31 -19.78
N ALA A 230 15.95 -12.37 -20.05
CA ALA A 230 15.49 -12.49 -21.43
C ALA A 230 15.83 -11.23 -22.23
N SER A 231 16.23 -11.42 -23.46
CA SER A 231 16.47 -10.34 -24.43
C SER A 231 15.13 -9.75 -24.92
N VAL A 232 15.21 -8.60 -25.58
CA VAL A 232 14.05 -7.97 -26.25
C VAL A 232 13.38 -8.94 -27.22
N ASP A 233 14.16 -9.68 -28.01
CA ASP A 233 13.63 -10.62 -28.99
C ASP A 233 12.99 -11.83 -28.33
N GLU A 234 13.59 -12.40 -27.28
CA GLU A 234 13.01 -13.54 -26.54
C GLU A 234 11.65 -13.18 -25.90
N ILE A 235 11.52 -11.97 -25.33
CA ILE A 235 10.24 -11.48 -24.79
C ILE A 235 9.23 -11.29 -25.92
N LYS A 236 9.63 -10.67 -27.02
CA LYS A 236 8.77 -10.46 -28.19
C LYS A 236 8.28 -11.77 -28.78
N ASP A 237 9.16 -12.74 -28.97
CA ASP A 237 8.83 -14.07 -29.51
C ASP A 237 7.88 -14.84 -28.60
N TYR A 238 8.11 -14.78 -27.29
CA TYR A 238 7.22 -15.40 -26.30
C TYR A 238 5.80 -14.82 -26.39
N LEU A 239 5.69 -13.48 -26.39
CA LEU A 239 4.40 -12.80 -26.50
C LEU A 239 3.72 -13.07 -27.85
N GLN A 240 4.47 -13.10 -28.94
CA GLN A 240 3.95 -13.43 -30.26
C GLN A 240 3.38 -14.87 -30.31
N GLN A 241 4.03 -15.83 -29.65
CA GLN A 241 3.51 -17.20 -29.55
C GLN A 241 2.18 -17.25 -28.78
N LEU A 242 2.02 -16.47 -27.71
CA LEU A 242 0.76 -16.38 -26.98
C LEU A 242 -0.36 -15.77 -27.83
N VAL A 243 -0.05 -14.72 -28.61
CA VAL A 243 -1.01 -14.09 -29.53
C VAL A 243 -1.46 -15.09 -30.62
N VAL A 244 -0.53 -15.82 -31.25
CA VAL A 244 -0.85 -16.81 -32.29
C VAL A 244 -1.75 -17.91 -31.74
N ARG A 245 -1.56 -18.31 -30.49
CA ARG A 245 -2.41 -19.35 -29.82
C ARG A 245 -3.77 -18.83 -29.37
N SER A 246 -4.02 -17.52 -29.48
CA SER A 246 -5.23 -16.87 -28.98
C SER A 246 -5.93 -16.05 -30.08
N PRO A 247 -6.30 -16.66 -31.21
CA PRO A 247 -6.88 -15.95 -32.36
C PRO A 247 -8.20 -15.27 -31.97
N GLY A 248 -8.36 -14.01 -32.40
CA GLY A 248 -9.53 -13.19 -32.10
C GLY A 248 -9.58 -12.58 -30.69
N LEU A 249 -8.67 -12.95 -29.80
CA LEU A 249 -8.57 -12.37 -28.46
C LEU A 249 -7.43 -11.34 -28.34
N ALA A 250 -6.39 -11.49 -29.13
CA ALA A 250 -5.22 -10.63 -29.06
C ALA A 250 -4.59 -10.41 -30.45
N TYR A 251 -3.92 -9.28 -30.59
CA TYR A 251 -3.01 -8.99 -31.71
C TYR A 251 -1.84 -8.14 -31.21
N MET A 252 -0.77 -8.09 -32.00
CA MET A 252 0.42 -7.31 -31.71
C MET A 252 0.77 -6.41 -32.89
N GLU A 253 1.05 -5.15 -32.60
CA GLU A 253 1.49 -4.14 -33.58
C GLU A 253 2.84 -3.56 -33.16
N ASN A 254 3.60 -3.08 -34.15
CA ASN A 254 4.78 -2.26 -33.89
C ASN A 254 4.42 -0.79 -34.10
N ILE A 255 4.52 0.02 -33.05
CA ILE A 255 4.18 1.44 -33.11
C ILE A 255 5.27 2.31 -33.71
N GLY A 256 6.45 1.75 -33.91
CA GLY A 256 7.57 2.41 -34.55
C GLY A 256 8.87 1.65 -34.43
N VAL A 257 9.93 2.27 -34.94
CA VAL A 257 11.30 1.75 -34.93
C VAL A 257 12.19 2.77 -34.25
N THR A 258 13.02 2.31 -33.32
CA THR A 258 14.01 3.16 -32.66
C THR A 258 15.17 3.52 -33.53
N LYS A 259 16.01 4.44 -33.09
CA LYS A 259 17.25 4.83 -33.78
C LYS A 259 18.22 3.65 -33.97
N GLN A 260 18.18 2.65 -33.10
CA GLN A 260 18.99 1.43 -33.20
C GLN A 260 18.33 0.32 -34.04
N GLY A 261 17.25 0.64 -34.76
CA GLY A 261 16.52 -0.28 -35.62
C GLY A 261 15.63 -1.30 -34.91
N ARG A 262 15.36 -1.15 -33.60
CA ARG A 262 14.48 -2.05 -32.86
C ARG A 262 13.03 -1.59 -32.91
N THR A 263 12.13 -2.53 -33.13
CA THR A 263 10.70 -2.27 -33.14
C THR A 263 10.14 -2.17 -31.69
N ILE A 264 9.15 -1.30 -31.48
CA ILE A 264 8.44 -1.15 -30.20
C ILE A 264 7.10 -1.86 -30.34
N PRO A 265 6.93 -3.06 -29.74
CA PRO A 265 5.68 -3.79 -29.83
C PRO A 265 4.65 -3.28 -28.81
N VAL A 266 3.39 -3.23 -29.23
CA VAL A 266 2.22 -3.08 -28.38
C VAL A 266 1.29 -4.27 -28.59
N LEU A 267 0.87 -4.90 -27.51
CA LEU A 267 -0.13 -5.96 -27.53
C LEU A 267 -1.48 -5.40 -27.18
N TYR A 268 -2.49 -5.81 -27.92
CA TYR A 268 -3.89 -5.47 -27.67
C TYR A 268 -4.66 -6.74 -27.35
N LEU A 269 -5.29 -6.78 -26.18
CA LEU A 269 -6.06 -7.91 -25.68
C LEU A 269 -7.52 -7.50 -25.44
N GLY A 270 -8.42 -8.35 -25.90
CA GLY A 270 -9.86 -8.06 -25.88
C GLY A 270 -10.24 -6.99 -26.94
N THR A 271 -11.45 -7.07 -27.46
CA THR A 271 -11.94 -6.06 -28.42
C THR A 271 -12.46 -4.86 -27.65
N PRO A 272 -11.98 -3.63 -27.90
CA PRO A 272 -12.51 -2.44 -27.27
C PRO A 272 -13.96 -2.19 -27.71
N ASP A 273 -14.84 -1.97 -26.73
CA ASP A 273 -16.17 -1.49 -26.96
C ASP A 273 -16.56 -0.44 -25.89
N LYS A 274 -17.71 0.25 -26.05
CA LYS A 274 -18.14 1.32 -25.14
C LYS A 274 -18.47 0.84 -23.71
N LYS A 275 -18.61 -0.46 -23.50
CA LYS A 275 -18.94 -1.07 -22.20
C LYS A 275 -17.72 -1.58 -21.45
N LYS A 276 -16.58 -1.64 -22.12
CA LYS A 276 -15.33 -2.14 -21.53
C LYS A 276 -14.45 -1.01 -21.05
N VAL A 277 -13.82 -1.20 -19.89
CA VAL A 277 -12.75 -0.32 -19.41
C VAL A 277 -11.50 -0.55 -20.27
N ARG A 278 -10.98 0.52 -20.84
CA ARG A 278 -9.73 0.48 -21.61
C ARG A 278 -8.56 0.74 -20.70
N VAL A 279 -7.63 -0.20 -20.67
CA VAL A 279 -6.45 -0.15 -19.84
C VAL A 279 -5.20 -0.01 -20.70
N TRP A 280 -4.29 0.88 -20.31
CA TRP A 280 -2.95 0.97 -20.86
C TRP A 280 -1.95 0.52 -19.80
N ILE A 281 -1.05 -0.38 -20.17
CA ILE A 281 0.04 -0.83 -19.30
C ILE A 281 1.33 -0.71 -20.05
N GLN A 282 2.30 -0.01 -19.48
CA GLN A 282 3.65 0.04 -20.03
C GLN A 282 4.67 -0.38 -18.98
N ALA A 283 5.76 -1.00 -19.42
CA ALA A 283 6.85 -1.46 -18.58
C ALA A 283 8.20 -1.15 -19.19
N ALA A 284 9.25 -1.26 -18.41
CA ALA A 284 10.63 -1.01 -18.80
C ALA A 284 10.81 0.33 -19.53
N LEU A 285 10.16 1.39 -19.03
CA LEU A 285 10.41 2.77 -19.46
C LEU A 285 11.87 3.17 -19.18
N HIS A 286 12.44 2.61 -18.12
CA HIS A 286 13.87 2.58 -17.89
C HIS A 286 14.42 1.19 -18.29
N GLY A 287 15.37 1.14 -19.19
CA GLY A 287 15.85 -0.12 -19.74
C GLY A 287 16.58 -1.05 -18.75
N ASN A 288 17.00 -0.54 -17.61
CA ASN A 288 17.59 -1.31 -16.52
C ASN A 288 16.57 -1.81 -15.46
N GLU A 289 15.29 -1.81 -15.81
CA GLU A 289 14.19 -2.24 -14.94
C GLU A 289 13.44 -3.45 -15.58
N PRO A 290 14.05 -4.64 -15.66
CA PRO A 290 13.53 -5.76 -16.45
C PRO A 290 12.32 -6.48 -15.84
N ALA A 291 12.12 -6.39 -14.52
CA ALA A 291 11.03 -7.12 -13.83
C ALA A 291 9.64 -6.73 -14.35
N GLY A 292 9.46 -5.47 -14.78
CA GLY A 292 8.20 -5.02 -15.37
C GLY A 292 7.87 -5.74 -16.69
N ALA A 293 8.86 -5.99 -17.53
CA ALA A 293 8.68 -6.73 -18.79
C ALA A 293 8.27 -8.18 -18.54
N GLU A 294 8.86 -8.85 -17.55
CA GLU A 294 8.51 -10.20 -17.13
C GLU A 294 7.10 -10.24 -16.53
N ALA A 295 6.73 -9.24 -15.72
CA ALA A 295 5.38 -9.12 -15.17
C ALA A 295 4.32 -8.98 -16.28
N VAL A 296 4.61 -8.23 -17.34
CA VAL A 296 3.72 -8.14 -18.52
C VAL A 296 3.61 -9.50 -19.22
N CYS A 297 4.68 -10.26 -19.36
CA CYS A 297 4.64 -11.62 -19.92
C CYS A 297 3.71 -12.53 -19.11
N MET A 298 3.82 -12.51 -17.78
CA MET A 298 2.94 -13.28 -16.90
C MET A 298 1.48 -12.85 -17.01
N LEU A 299 1.22 -11.54 -17.04
CA LEU A 299 -0.13 -11.00 -17.18
C LEU A 299 -0.76 -11.40 -18.52
N VAL A 300 -0.04 -11.26 -19.62
CA VAL A 300 -0.53 -11.66 -20.95
C VAL A 300 -0.86 -13.16 -20.98
N ARG A 301 0.02 -14.01 -20.43
CA ARG A 301 -0.24 -15.44 -20.31
C ARG A 301 -1.51 -15.71 -19.50
N TYR A 302 -1.67 -15.08 -18.35
CA TYR A 302 -2.87 -15.20 -17.51
C TYR A 302 -4.13 -14.81 -18.29
N LEU A 303 -4.12 -13.63 -18.91
CA LEU A 303 -5.29 -13.11 -19.64
C LEU A 303 -5.68 -13.96 -20.86
N LEU A 304 -4.71 -14.62 -21.52
CA LEU A 304 -4.95 -15.38 -22.72
C LEU A 304 -5.10 -16.90 -22.48
N CYS A 305 -4.48 -17.45 -21.44
CA CYS A 305 -4.43 -18.90 -21.24
C CYS A 305 -5.35 -19.40 -20.11
N GLU A 306 -5.55 -18.58 -19.06
CA GLU A 306 -6.39 -18.96 -17.93
C GLU A 306 -7.87 -18.60 -18.17
N LYS A 307 -8.79 -19.42 -17.63
CA LYS A 307 -10.23 -19.20 -17.79
C LYS A 307 -10.67 -17.86 -17.21
N GLU A 308 -10.25 -17.61 -15.99
CA GLU A 308 -10.57 -16.38 -15.25
C GLU A 308 -9.98 -15.15 -15.93
N GLY A 309 -8.78 -15.24 -16.46
CA GLY A 309 -8.14 -14.17 -17.24
C GLY A 309 -8.93 -13.85 -18.53
N ARG A 310 -9.39 -14.89 -19.24
CA ARG A 310 -10.22 -14.70 -20.44
C ARG A 310 -11.59 -14.10 -20.12
N GLU A 311 -12.17 -14.48 -18.98
CA GLU A 311 -13.42 -13.88 -18.50
C GLU A 311 -13.28 -12.37 -18.23
N LEU A 312 -12.13 -11.93 -17.69
CA LEU A 312 -11.86 -10.51 -17.52
C LEU A 312 -11.87 -9.74 -18.84
N LEU A 313 -11.40 -10.31 -19.94
CA LEU A 313 -11.41 -9.68 -21.27
C LEU A 313 -12.83 -9.43 -21.83
N ASN A 314 -13.88 -9.96 -21.19
CA ASN A 314 -15.26 -9.54 -21.48
C ASN A 314 -15.60 -8.15 -20.91
N HIS A 315 -14.86 -7.68 -19.91
CA HIS A 315 -15.10 -6.43 -19.19
C HIS A 315 -14.05 -5.36 -19.46
N ILE A 316 -12.85 -5.77 -19.84
CA ILE A 316 -11.72 -4.87 -20.13
C ILE A 316 -11.17 -5.10 -21.53
N ALA A 317 -10.56 -4.06 -22.08
CA ALA A 317 -9.67 -4.15 -23.24
C ALA A 317 -8.32 -3.54 -22.85
N VAL A 318 -7.22 -4.25 -23.13
CA VAL A 318 -5.91 -3.87 -22.62
C VAL A 318 -4.94 -3.65 -23.74
N ALA A 319 -4.22 -2.54 -23.74
CA ALA A 319 -3.02 -2.29 -24.53
C ALA A 319 -1.80 -2.39 -23.61
N LEU A 320 -0.82 -3.23 -23.97
CA LEU A 320 0.37 -3.49 -23.19
C LEU A 320 1.64 -3.21 -23.99
N VAL A 321 2.52 -2.41 -23.42
CA VAL A 321 3.88 -2.17 -23.93
C VAL A 321 4.85 -2.92 -23.01
N PRO A 322 5.35 -4.10 -23.40
CA PRO A 322 6.19 -4.92 -22.54
C PRO A 322 7.54 -4.28 -22.24
N ILE A 323 8.11 -3.60 -23.23
CA ILE A 323 9.39 -2.89 -23.14
C ILE A 323 9.24 -1.56 -23.86
N ALA A 324 9.04 -0.50 -23.11
CA ALA A 324 8.91 0.85 -23.68
C ALA A 324 10.25 1.38 -24.22
N ASN A 325 11.33 1.14 -23.50
CA ASN A 325 12.70 1.53 -23.88
C ASN A 325 13.49 0.32 -24.37
N VAL A 326 13.18 -0.15 -25.58
CA VAL A 326 13.80 -1.37 -26.13
C VAL A 326 15.32 -1.25 -26.31
N ASP A 327 15.84 -0.07 -26.64
CA ASP A 327 17.28 0.16 -26.80
C ASP A 327 18.01 0.16 -25.46
N GLY A 328 17.47 0.88 -24.46
CA GLY A 328 18.01 0.87 -23.11
C GLY A 328 17.93 -0.51 -22.46
N TYR A 329 16.83 -1.24 -22.69
CA TYR A 329 16.66 -2.61 -22.19
C TYR A 329 17.73 -3.56 -22.75
N ALA A 330 17.99 -3.48 -24.05
CA ALA A 330 18.98 -4.34 -24.72
C ALA A 330 20.40 -4.22 -24.13
N ILE A 331 20.73 -3.07 -23.54
CA ILE A 331 22.04 -2.80 -22.92
C ILE A 331 21.95 -2.53 -21.42
N GLN A 332 20.79 -2.82 -20.81
CA GLN A 332 20.51 -2.66 -19.39
C GLN A 332 20.85 -1.26 -18.86
N GLN A 333 20.49 -0.23 -19.61
CA GLN A 333 20.68 1.18 -19.25
C GLN A 333 19.35 1.90 -19.05
N ARG A 334 19.34 2.84 -18.12
CA ARG A 334 18.16 3.64 -17.76
C ARG A 334 17.63 4.47 -18.94
N ARG A 335 18.53 5.10 -19.67
CA ARG A 335 18.22 6.08 -20.72
C ARG A 335 17.96 5.43 -22.08
N SER A 336 17.27 6.16 -22.97
CA SER A 336 17.15 5.79 -24.38
C SER A 336 18.49 5.86 -25.11
N ALA A 337 18.52 5.37 -26.35
CA ALA A 337 19.71 5.46 -27.20
C ALA A 337 20.16 6.90 -27.46
N ASP A 338 19.25 7.86 -27.41
CA ASP A 338 19.53 9.29 -27.54
C ASP A 338 19.89 9.98 -26.24
N GLY A 339 19.98 9.23 -25.12
CA GLY A 339 20.41 9.71 -23.83
C GLY A 339 19.30 10.35 -22.97
N TYR A 340 18.04 10.28 -23.41
CA TYR A 340 16.91 10.82 -22.67
C TYR A 340 16.44 9.87 -21.55
N ASP A 341 16.03 10.43 -20.43
CA ASP A 341 15.22 9.73 -19.43
C ASP A 341 13.76 9.83 -19.88
N LEU A 342 13.23 8.75 -20.43
CA LEU A 342 11.87 8.73 -21.01
C LEU A 342 10.80 9.08 -19.98
N ASN A 343 11.04 8.80 -18.68
CA ASN A 343 10.12 9.16 -17.60
C ASN A 343 10.15 10.67 -17.25
N ARG A 344 11.10 11.43 -17.78
CA ARG A 344 11.19 12.88 -17.68
C ARG A 344 10.82 13.60 -18.97
N ASP A 345 10.66 12.83 -20.05
CA ASP A 345 10.38 13.36 -21.38
C ASP A 345 8.88 13.34 -21.74
N GLN A 346 8.01 12.75 -20.89
CA GLN A 346 6.58 12.57 -21.16
C GLN A 346 5.80 13.87 -21.49
N SER A 347 6.30 15.01 -21.03
CA SER A 347 5.71 16.33 -21.30
C SER A 347 6.45 17.09 -22.39
N LYS A 348 7.72 16.77 -22.66
CA LYS A 348 8.58 17.47 -23.63
C LYS A 348 8.50 16.82 -25.00
N LEU A 349 8.46 15.48 -25.05
CA LEU A 349 8.40 14.68 -26.28
C LEU A 349 9.58 14.93 -27.22
N GLU A 350 10.78 15.08 -26.65
CA GLU A 350 12.02 15.31 -27.40
C GLU A 350 12.59 14.01 -27.96
N ASP A 351 12.34 12.88 -27.30
CA ASP A 351 12.73 11.55 -27.73
C ASP A 351 11.64 10.93 -28.62
N ALA A 352 12.06 10.34 -29.75
CA ALA A 352 11.16 9.71 -30.69
C ALA A 352 10.35 8.56 -30.07
N VAL A 353 10.94 7.82 -29.13
CA VAL A 353 10.24 6.72 -28.42
C VAL A 353 9.11 7.28 -27.58
N THR A 354 9.36 8.35 -26.83
CA THR A 354 8.33 9.00 -26.01
C THR A 354 7.18 9.51 -26.88
N LEU A 355 7.49 10.09 -28.05
CA LEU A 355 6.48 10.57 -28.98
C LEU A 355 5.60 9.40 -29.52
N LEU A 356 6.21 8.29 -29.92
CA LEU A 356 5.50 7.09 -30.41
C LEU A 356 4.61 6.49 -29.32
N LEU A 357 5.11 6.35 -28.10
CA LEU A 357 4.33 5.88 -26.96
C LEU A 357 3.13 6.81 -26.69
N LYS A 358 3.36 8.12 -26.71
CA LYS A 358 2.31 9.12 -26.49
C LYS A 358 1.23 9.07 -27.56
N GLN A 359 1.59 8.96 -28.81
CA GLN A 359 0.65 8.85 -29.93
C GLN A 359 -0.21 7.57 -29.80
N SER A 360 0.41 6.43 -29.52
CA SER A 360 -0.29 5.17 -29.31
C SER A 360 -1.21 5.21 -28.11
N TYR A 361 -0.76 5.78 -26.98
CA TYR A 361 -1.56 6.01 -25.79
C TYR A 361 -2.80 6.87 -26.09
N GLN A 362 -2.63 7.99 -26.79
CA GLN A 362 -3.73 8.88 -27.15
C GLN A 362 -4.73 8.21 -28.10
N GLN A 363 -4.24 7.45 -29.08
CA GLN A 363 -5.08 6.69 -30.00
C GLN A 363 -5.90 5.61 -29.28
N TRP A 364 -5.28 4.91 -28.30
CA TRP A 364 -5.96 3.93 -27.47
C TRP A 364 -6.98 4.60 -26.55
N ASN A 365 -6.72 5.81 -26.09
CA ASN A 365 -7.56 6.60 -25.20
C ASN A 365 -8.03 5.81 -23.96
N PRO A 366 -7.12 5.39 -23.05
CA PRO A 366 -7.42 4.54 -21.92
C PRO A 366 -8.22 5.25 -20.85
N ASP A 367 -9.04 4.48 -20.09
CA ASP A 367 -9.70 4.92 -18.88
C ASP A 367 -8.77 4.77 -17.66
N VAL A 368 -7.82 3.82 -17.72
CA VAL A 368 -6.82 3.54 -16.68
C VAL A 368 -5.45 3.36 -17.33
N ALA A 369 -4.42 3.94 -16.75
CA ALA A 369 -3.03 3.77 -17.17
C ALA A 369 -2.15 3.29 -16.02
N LEU A 370 -1.28 2.34 -16.30
CA LEU A 370 -0.27 1.79 -15.39
C LEU A 370 1.11 1.91 -16.02
N ASP A 371 2.07 2.45 -15.26
CA ASP A 371 3.49 2.50 -15.61
C ASP A 371 4.28 1.69 -14.59
N ILE A 372 4.84 0.56 -15.03
CA ILE A 372 5.50 -0.41 -14.16
C ILE A 372 6.99 -0.09 -14.10
N HIS A 373 7.45 0.28 -12.91
CA HIS A 373 8.84 0.57 -12.61
C HIS A 373 9.44 -0.44 -11.62
N GLU A 374 10.76 -0.54 -11.63
CA GLU A 374 11.53 -1.32 -10.69
C GLU A 374 12.48 -0.40 -9.92
N TYR A 375 12.55 -0.56 -8.60
CA TYR A 375 13.51 0.16 -7.77
C TYR A 375 14.80 -0.64 -7.64
N THR A 376 15.94 0.00 -7.94
CA THR A 376 17.26 -0.61 -7.74
C THR A 376 17.48 -0.95 -6.26
N PRO A 377 17.87 -2.18 -5.93
CA PRO A 377 18.06 -2.64 -4.54
C PRO A 377 19.24 -1.97 -3.81
N LEU A 378 19.96 -1.06 -4.46
CA LEU A 378 21.18 -0.43 -3.95
C LEU A 378 20.95 0.85 -3.15
N ARG A 379 19.73 1.39 -3.06
CA ARG A 379 19.47 2.49 -2.15
C ARG A 379 19.37 1.93 -0.74
N ARG A 380 20.26 2.35 0.16
CA ARG A 380 20.28 1.96 1.58
C ARG A 380 18.91 2.14 2.27
N GLU A 381 18.07 3.02 1.75
CA GLU A 381 16.72 3.31 2.23
C GLU A 381 15.71 2.17 1.98
N PHE A 382 16.00 1.25 1.05
CA PHE A 382 15.10 0.15 0.65
C PHE A 382 15.69 -1.24 0.85
N ASN A 383 16.72 -1.40 1.67
CA ASN A 383 17.40 -2.68 1.90
C ASN A 383 16.50 -3.81 2.42
N LEU A 384 15.30 -3.50 2.95
CA LEU A 384 14.31 -4.48 3.39
C LEU A 384 13.35 -4.93 2.25
N LEU A 385 13.36 -4.24 1.10
CA LEU A 385 12.51 -4.52 -0.06
C LEU A 385 13.30 -5.05 -1.25
N ARG A 386 14.46 -5.67 -1.03
CA ARG A 386 15.24 -6.29 -2.11
C ARG A 386 14.39 -7.29 -2.86
N GLY A 387 14.07 -6.97 -4.10
CA GLY A 387 13.41 -7.88 -5.04
C GLY A 387 11.88 -7.82 -5.06
N VAL A 388 11.24 -6.79 -4.50
CA VAL A 388 9.81 -6.57 -4.67
C VAL A 388 9.59 -5.51 -5.76
N PRO A 389 9.03 -5.87 -6.93
CA PRO A 389 8.58 -4.89 -7.90
C PRO A 389 7.47 -4.04 -7.27
N THR A 390 7.61 -2.72 -7.31
CA THR A 390 6.52 -1.83 -6.91
C THR A 390 5.86 -1.28 -8.16
N ALA A 391 4.58 -1.60 -8.34
CA ALA A 391 3.74 -0.88 -9.26
C ALA A 391 3.42 0.49 -8.64
N ASN A 392 3.81 1.57 -9.32
CA ASN A 392 3.29 2.89 -9.02
C ASN A 392 2.05 3.08 -9.90
N ALA A 393 0.90 3.18 -9.27
CA ALA A 393 -0.34 3.62 -9.91
C ALA A 393 -0.32 5.13 -10.09
#